data_16692fd206f1be337cb30402bc07c9cb
#
_entry.id   16692fd206f1be337cb30402bc07c9cb
#
_cell.length_a   1.000
_cell.length_b   1.000
_cell.length_c   1.000
_cell.angle_alpha   90.00
_cell.angle_beta   90.00
_cell.angle_gamma   90.00
#
_symmetry.space_group_name_H-M   'P 1'
#
loop_
_entity.id
_entity.type
_entity.pdbx_description
1 polymer ?
#
loop_
_entity_poly.entity_id
_entity_poly.type
_entity_poly.pdbx_seq_one_letter_code
_entity_poly.pdbx_strand_id
1 'polypeptide(L)'
;DLGIADASAVGLVGLIGAGSVFGRFAIGGLADRMGRVPAIVLMQASMGLAFLAWQGAGGYAALAAFALWFGLSYGAVVSLMPAICMDMFGARAVSAILGTLYTGAAFGNLLGPFAAGWVFDRHGSYAPVIWGCVALSAIATAASSMLLARRVPAY
;
A
#
# COMPACT_ATOMS: atom_id res chain seq x y z
N ASP A 1 -17.04 0.46 -15.84
CA ASP A 1 -16.54 1.19 -17.03
C ASP A 1 -16.98 2.65 -16.93
N LEU A 2 -16.03 3.54 -16.59
CA LEU A 2 -16.30 4.97 -16.44
C LEU A 2 -16.09 5.75 -17.75
N GLY A 3 -15.94 5.06 -18.90
CA GLY A 3 -15.74 5.70 -20.20
C GLY A 3 -14.48 6.58 -20.31
N ILE A 4 -13.46 6.30 -19.51
CA ILE A 4 -12.21 7.06 -19.47
C ILE A 4 -11.34 6.62 -20.66
N ALA A 5 -10.82 7.59 -21.42
CA ALA A 5 -9.92 7.31 -22.52
C ALA A 5 -8.62 6.63 -22.05
N ASP A 6 -8.09 5.68 -22.82
CA ASP A 6 -6.89 4.89 -22.47
C ASP A 6 -5.69 5.75 -22.09
N ALA A 7 -5.46 6.86 -22.78
CA ALA A 7 -4.40 7.81 -22.45
C ALA A 7 -4.54 8.41 -21.03
N SER A 8 -5.78 8.66 -20.59
CA SER A 8 -6.07 9.16 -19.24
C SER A 8 -5.88 8.06 -18.19
N ALA A 9 -6.21 6.79 -18.52
CA ALA A 9 -5.99 5.66 -17.64
C ALA A 9 -4.48 5.43 -17.39
N VAL A 10 -3.64 5.55 -18.43
CA VAL A 10 -2.17 5.52 -18.27
C VAL A 10 -1.67 6.65 -17.38
N GLY A 11 -2.28 7.85 -17.48
CA GLY A 11 -1.97 8.99 -16.61
C GLY A 11 -2.20 8.69 -15.13
N LEU A 12 -3.24 7.92 -14.77
CA LEU A 12 -3.51 7.51 -13.38
C LEU A 12 -2.38 6.62 -12.82
N VAL A 13 -1.82 5.72 -13.62
CA VAL A 13 -0.67 4.91 -13.20
C VAL A 13 0.55 5.79 -12.95
N GLY A 14 0.76 6.81 -13.80
CA GLY A 14 1.81 7.82 -13.60
C GLY A 14 1.63 8.59 -12.27
N LEU A 15 0.39 8.94 -11.92
CA LEU A 15 0.08 9.60 -10.64
C LEU A 15 0.37 8.71 -9.43
N ILE A 16 0.11 7.40 -9.51
CA ILE A 16 0.51 6.44 -8.46
C ILE A 16 2.03 6.45 -8.30
N GLY A 17 2.78 6.43 -9.41
CA GLY A 17 4.24 6.50 -9.40
C GLY A 17 4.76 7.79 -8.77
N ALA A 18 4.22 8.94 -9.17
CA ALA A 18 4.58 10.25 -8.61
C ALA A 18 4.26 10.30 -7.10
N GLY A 19 3.06 9.90 -6.70
CA GLY A 19 2.66 9.80 -5.30
C GLY A 19 3.61 8.91 -4.50
N SER A 20 4.04 7.78 -5.06
CA SER A 20 4.97 6.85 -4.41
C SER A 20 6.35 7.48 -4.18
N VAL A 21 6.86 8.26 -5.12
CA VAL A 21 8.12 9.00 -4.94
C VAL A 21 7.99 10.00 -3.80
N PHE A 22 6.94 10.83 -3.82
CA PHE A 22 6.69 11.80 -2.74
C PHE A 22 6.51 11.12 -1.38
N GLY A 23 5.78 10.00 -1.33
CA GLY A 23 5.57 9.23 -0.12
C GLY A 23 6.86 8.75 0.54
N ARG A 24 7.83 8.33 -0.25
CA ARG A 24 9.15 7.89 0.25
C ARG A 24 9.93 9.02 0.91
N PHE A 25 9.88 10.22 0.34
CA PHE A 25 10.56 11.38 0.94
C PHE A 25 9.82 11.92 2.17
N ALA A 26 8.50 12.03 2.09
CA ALA A 26 7.69 12.60 3.18
C ALA A 26 7.71 11.72 4.44
N ILE A 27 7.75 10.38 4.28
CA ILE A 27 7.64 9.47 5.41
C ILE A 27 8.87 9.51 6.32
N GLY A 28 10.06 9.85 5.79
CA GLY A 28 11.28 9.96 6.59
C GLY A 28 11.07 10.90 7.78
N GLY A 29 10.67 12.14 7.50
CA GLY A 29 10.41 13.13 8.56
C GLY A 29 9.27 12.76 9.50
N LEU A 30 8.25 12.03 9.04
CA LEU A 30 7.17 11.54 9.90
C LEU A 30 7.66 10.39 10.79
N ALA A 31 8.39 9.44 10.24
CA ALA A 31 8.95 8.31 10.97
C ALA A 31 9.98 8.73 12.03
N ASP A 32 10.74 9.80 11.77
CA ASP A 32 11.69 10.35 12.73
C ASP A 32 10.98 10.97 13.96
N ARG A 33 9.75 11.49 13.76
CA ARG A 33 8.98 12.13 14.85
C ARG A 33 8.16 11.14 15.67
N MET A 34 7.50 10.19 15.03
CA MET A 34 6.56 9.28 15.71
C MET A 34 7.06 7.84 15.85
N GLY A 35 8.20 7.54 15.24
CA GLY A 35 8.74 6.17 15.17
C GLY A 35 8.30 5.43 13.91
N ARG A 36 9.11 4.46 13.49
CA ARG A 36 8.89 3.72 12.22
C ARG A 36 7.65 2.81 12.26
N VAL A 37 7.42 2.13 13.40
CA VAL A 37 6.28 1.22 13.54
C VAL A 37 4.94 1.97 13.56
N PRO A 38 4.74 3.05 14.34
CA PRO A 38 3.52 3.87 14.23
C PRO A 38 3.32 4.45 12.83
N ALA A 39 4.41 4.89 12.17
CA ALA A 39 4.34 5.44 10.84
C ALA A 39 3.86 4.42 9.79
N ILE A 40 4.34 3.17 9.81
CA ILE A 40 3.89 2.15 8.87
C ILE A 40 2.43 1.76 9.12
N VAL A 41 2.00 1.66 10.37
CA VAL A 41 0.59 1.38 10.74
C VAL A 41 -0.32 2.49 10.20
N LEU A 42 0.06 3.75 10.39
CA LEU A 42 -0.68 4.90 9.87
C LEU A 42 -0.79 4.86 8.34
N MET A 43 0.31 4.57 7.65
CA MET A 43 0.31 4.53 6.18
C MET A 43 -0.49 3.35 5.63
N GLN A 44 -0.47 2.19 6.28
CA GLN A 44 -1.32 1.05 5.90
C GLN A 44 -2.81 1.34 6.13
N ALA A 45 -3.16 1.97 7.25
CA ALA A 45 -4.52 2.42 7.49
C ALA A 45 -4.97 3.47 6.45
N SER A 46 -4.11 4.42 6.14
CA SER A 46 -4.34 5.43 5.09
C SER A 46 -4.58 4.78 3.72
N MET A 47 -3.84 3.73 3.39
CA MET A 47 -4.04 2.98 2.14
C MET A 47 -5.41 2.27 2.11
N GLY A 48 -5.85 1.70 3.23
CA GLY A 48 -7.19 1.12 3.38
C GLY A 48 -8.30 2.16 3.19
N LEU A 49 -8.12 3.36 3.75
CA LEU A 49 -9.03 4.49 3.55
C LEU A 49 -9.07 4.96 2.08
N ALA A 50 -7.93 4.95 1.39
CA ALA A 50 -7.90 5.26 -0.03
C ALA A 50 -8.75 4.26 -0.85
N PHE A 51 -8.69 2.96 -0.56
CA PHE A 51 -9.56 1.96 -1.20
C PHE A 51 -11.05 2.19 -0.90
N LEU A 52 -11.40 2.60 0.33
CA LEU A 52 -12.79 2.98 0.66
C LEU A 52 -13.25 4.21 -0.15
N ALA A 53 -12.40 5.22 -0.27
CA ALA A 53 -12.69 6.40 -1.08
C ALA A 53 -12.87 6.05 -2.57
N TRP A 54 -12.15 5.06 -3.08
CA TRP A 54 -12.31 4.59 -4.45
C TRP A 54 -13.71 4.05 -4.75
N GLN A 55 -14.38 3.43 -3.79
CA GLN A 55 -15.77 2.94 -3.95
C GLN A 55 -16.73 4.04 -4.40
N GLY A 56 -16.51 5.27 -3.97
CA GLY A 56 -17.34 6.42 -4.34
C GLY A 56 -16.82 7.23 -5.52
N ALA A 57 -15.74 6.82 -6.18
CA ALA A 57 -15.11 7.59 -7.25
C ALA A 57 -15.94 7.53 -8.54
N GLY A 58 -16.68 8.58 -8.83
CA GLY A 58 -17.56 8.71 -10.00
C GLY A 58 -16.94 9.39 -11.23
N GLY A 59 -15.61 9.65 -11.26
CA GLY A 59 -14.98 10.34 -12.38
C GLY A 59 -13.46 10.42 -12.29
N TYR A 60 -12.83 10.92 -13.37
CA TYR A 60 -11.37 10.98 -13.49
C TYR A 60 -10.70 11.73 -12.34
N ALA A 61 -11.24 12.86 -11.90
CA ALA A 61 -10.66 13.66 -10.81
C ALA A 61 -10.62 12.87 -9.47
N ALA A 62 -11.68 12.12 -9.17
CA ALA A 62 -11.73 11.28 -7.97
C ALA A 62 -10.73 10.12 -8.06
N LEU A 63 -10.58 9.51 -9.24
CA LEU A 63 -9.57 8.48 -9.48
C LEU A 63 -8.14 9.02 -9.41
N ALA A 64 -7.91 10.24 -9.91
CA ALA A 64 -6.61 10.91 -9.80
C ALA A 64 -6.23 11.20 -8.34
N ALA A 65 -7.19 11.68 -7.54
CA ALA A 65 -7.00 11.88 -6.11
C ALA A 65 -6.70 10.56 -5.38
N PHE A 66 -7.45 9.50 -5.69
CA PHE A 66 -7.18 8.16 -5.19
C PHE A 66 -5.76 7.69 -5.58
N ALA A 67 -5.38 7.84 -6.85
CA ALA A 67 -4.08 7.40 -7.37
C ALA A 67 -2.91 8.07 -6.64
N LEU A 68 -3.00 9.38 -6.42
CA LEU A 68 -2.00 10.12 -5.65
C LEU A 68 -1.98 9.69 -4.18
N TRP A 69 -3.13 9.59 -3.54
CA TRP A 69 -3.24 9.19 -2.14
C TRP A 69 -2.71 7.77 -1.92
N PHE A 70 -3.17 6.83 -2.74
CA PHE A 70 -2.70 5.44 -2.71
C PHE A 70 -1.19 5.36 -2.96
N GLY A 71 -0.70 6.05 -4.00
CA GLY A 71 0.73 6.09 -4.33
C GLY A 71 1.57 6.60 -3.16
N LEU A 72 1.17 7.70 -2.51
CA LEU A 72 1.85 8.27 -1.36
C LEU A 72 1.94 7.27 -0.20
N SER A 73 0.82 6.65 0.17
CA SER A 73 0.76 5.66 1.25
C SER A 73 1.59 4.42 0.93
N TYR A 74 1.48 3.91 -0.31
CA TYR A 74 2.24 2.75 -0.79
C TYR A 74 3.75 3.01 -0.78
N GLY A 75 4.19 4.15 -1.33
CA GLY A 75 5.60 4.54 -1.35
C GLY A 75 6.20 4.64 0.04
N ALA A 76 5.45 5.18 0.99
CA ALA A 76 5.82 5.28 2.39
C ALA A 76 6.00 3.87 3.03
N VAL A 77 5.04 2.96 2.84
CA VAL A 77 5.10 1.58 3.36
C VAL A 77 6.33 0.86 2.81
N VAL A 78 6.56 0.94 1.50
CA VAL A 78 7.71 0.27 0.85
C VAL A 78 9.04 0.78 1.38
N SER A 79 9.17 2.07 1.66
CA SER A 79 10.43 2.64 2.19
C SER A 79 10.67 2.34 3.66
N LEU A 80 9.62 2.19 4.47
CA LEU A 80 9.74 1.86 5.89
C LEU A 80 10.06 0.38 6.15
N MET A 81 9.64 -0.52 5.27
CA MET A 81 9.77 -1.96 5.46
C MET A 81 11.23 -2.42 5.71
N PRO A 82 12.23 -2.04 4.88
CA PRO A 82 13.62 -2.41 5.13
C PRO A 82 14.17 -1.86 6.45
N ALA A 83 13.77 -0.63 6.79
CA ALA A 83 14.22 0.03 8.01
C ALA A 83 13.70 -0.68 9.27
N ILE A 84 12.41 -1.07 9.27
CA ILE A 84 11.79 -1.82 10.36
C ILE A 84 12.42 -3.22 10.48
N CYS A 85 12.66 -3.91 9.35
CA CYS A 85 13.34 -5.20 9.37
C CYS A 85 14.77 -5.10 9.94
N MET A 86 15.49 -4.04 9.60
CA MET A 86 16.82 -3.77 10.15
C MET A 86 16.77 -3.56 11.66
N ASP A 87 15.80 -2.77 12.15
CA ASP A 87 15.65 -2.49 13.58
C ASP A 87 15.27 -3.73 14.39
N MET A 88 14.45 -4.62 13.80
CA MET A 88 13.95 -5.80 14.53
C MET A 88 14.89 -6.99 14.48
N PHE A 89 15.61 -7.19 13.39
CA PHE A 89 16.37 -8.42 13.13
C PHE A 89 17.86 -8.19 12.93
N GLY A 90 18.30 -6.93 12.86
CA GLY A 90 19.68 -6.54 12.65
C GLY A 90 20.19 -6.79 11.23
N ALA A 91 21.36 -6.24 10.92
CA ALA A 91 21.95 -6.25 9.58
C ALA A 91 22.26 -7.67 9.04
N ARG A 92 22.53 -8.64 9.92
CA ARG A 92 22.90 -10.00 9.50
C ARG A 92 21.74 -10.78 8.88
N ALA A 93 20.51 -10.59 9.36
CA ALA A 93 19.34 -11.34 8.91
C ALA A 93 18.45 -10.56 7.92
N VAL A 94 18.64 -9.25 7.80
CA VAL A 94 17.74 -8.37 7.05
C VAL A 94 17.56 -8.78 5.57
N SER A 95 18.64 -9.19 4.91
CA SER A 95 18.58 -9.57 3.48
C SER A 95 17.72 -10.81 3.23
N ALA A 96 17.83 -11.83 4.10
CA ALA A 96 17.04 -13.04 3.98
C ALA A 96 15.55 -12.78 4.27
N ILE A 97 15.26 -11.96 5.29
CA ILE A 97 13.90 -11.61 5.68
C ILE A 97 13.24 -10.77 4.57
N LEU A 98 13.94 -9.75 4.05
CA LEU A 98 13.43 -8.93 2.95
C LEU A 98 13.22 -9.78 1.69
N GLY A 99 14.12 -10.70 1.37
CA GLY A 99 13.96 -11.63 0.25
C GLY A 99 12.65 -12.42 0.37
N THR A 100 12.37 -12.98 1.55
CA THR A 100 11.13 -13.73 1.80
C THR A 100 9.88 -12.83 1.69
N LEU A 101 9.91 -11.64 2.27
CA LEU A 101 8.81 -10.68 2.20
C LEU A 101 8.53 -10.23 0.75
N TYR A 102 9.57 -9.90 0.00
CA TYR A 102 9.40 -9.49 -1.40
C TYR A 102 9.00 -10.65 -2.33
N THR A 103 9.37 -11.88 -2.00
CA THR A 103 8.85 -13.06 -2.71
C THR A 103 7.33 -13.16 -2.52
N GLY A 104 6.82 -12.98 -1.30
CA GLY A 104 5.38 -12.91 -1.06
C GLY A 104 4.70 -11.76 -1.82
N ALA A 105 5.32 -10.58 -1.85
CA ALA A 105 4.83 -9.44 -2.61
C ALA A 105 4.81 -9.72 -4.13
N ALA A 106 5.82 -10.42 -4.66
CA ALA A 106 5.87 -10.82 -6.07
C ALA A 106 4.70 -11.74 -6.45
N PHE A 107 4.37 -12.73 -5.60
CA PHE A 107 3.18 -13.55 -5.79
C PHE A 107 1.89 -12.72 -5.76
N GLY A 108 1.78 -11.77 -4.84
CA GLY A 108 0.64 -10.86 -4.79
C GLY A 108 0.50 -10.02 -6.07
N ASN A 109 1.60 -9.50 -6.58
CA ASN A 109 1.62 -8.71 -7.82
C ASN A 109 1.29 -9.56 -9.06
N LEU A 110 1.65 -10.85 -9.07
CA LEU A 110 1.32 -11.75 -10.16
C LEU A 110 -0.15 -12.19 -10.12
N LEU A 111 -0.63 -12.60 -8.95
CA LEU A 111 -1.96 -13.17 -8.79
C LEU A 111 -3.05 -12.11 -8.67
N GLY A 112 -2.72 -10.92 -8.15
CA GLY A 112 -3.68 -9.84 -7.91
C GLY A 112 -4.44 -9.42 -9.17
N PRO A 113 -3.77 -9.00 -10.25
CA PRO A 113 -4.42 -8.61 -11.49
C PRO A 113 -5.22 -9.75 -12.12
N PHE A 114 -4.71 -10.99 -12.07
CA PHE A 114 -5.41 -12.17 -12.58
C PHE A 114 -6.72 -12.41 -11.80
N ALA A 115 -6.67 -12.39 -10.46
CA ALA A 115 -7.85 -12.56 -9.62
C ALA A 115 -8.86 -11.42 -9.83
N ALA A 116 -8.38 -10.18 -9.97
CA ALA A 116 -9.23 -9.02 -10.24
C ALA A 116 -9.97 -9.14 -11.58
N GLY A 117 -9.27 -9.55 -12.65
CA GLY A 117 -9.87 -9.80 -13.95
C GLY A 117 -10.90 -10.91 -13.90
N TRP A 118 -10.58 -12.04 -13.26
CA TRP A 118 -11.50 -13.17 -13.11
C TRP A 118 -12.79 -12.81 -12.33
N VAL A 119 -12.66 -12.00 -11.27
CA VAL A 119 -13.82 -11.50 -10.53
C VAL A 119 -14.67 -10.58 -11.40
N PHE A 120 -14.04 -9.70 -12.16
CA PHE A 120 -14.74 -8.80 -13.08
C PHE A 120 -15.52 -9.59 -14.16
N ASP A 121 -14.90 -10.59 -14.77
CA ASP A 121 -15.53 -11.43 -15.80
C ASP A 121 -16.78 -12.15 -15.28
N ARG A 122 -16.81 -12.50 -13.97
CA ARG A 122 -17.95 -13.16 -13.36
C ARG A 122 -19.04 -12.24 -12.85
N HIS A 123 -18.69 -11.07 -12.35
CA HIS A 123 -19.61 -10.18 -11.64
C HIS A 123 -19.92 -8.90 -12.42
N GLY A 124 -19.18 -8.60 -13.49
CA GLY A 124 -19.31 -7.35 -14.26
C GLY A 124 -18.94 -6.10 -13.46
N SER A 125 -18.24 -6.26 -12.31
CA SER A 125 -17.91 -5.17 -11.39
C SER A 125 -16.62 -5.44 -10.63
N TYR A 126 -15.83 -4.38 -10.39
CA TYR A 126 -14.66 -4.41 -9.52
C TYR A 126 -14.98 -4.19 -8.03
N ALA A 127 -16.23 -3.91 -7.67
CA ALA A 127 -16.61 -3.68 -6.26
C ALA A 127 -16.16 -4.80 -5.31
N PRO A 128 -16.34 -6.10 -5.63
CA PRO A 128 -15.85 -7.16 -4.74
C PRO A 128 -14.33 -7.17 -4.57
N VAL A 129 -13.58 -6.81 -5.62
CA VAL A 129 -12.11 -6.70 -5.58
C VAL A 129 -11.69 -5.58 -4.64
N ILE A 130 -12.34 -4.42 -4.75
CA ILE A 130 -12.05 -3.25 -3.90
C ILE A 130 -12.33 -3.58 -2.43
N TRP A 131 -13.45 -4.24 -2.13
CA TRP A 131 -13.74 -4.71 -0.76
C TRP A 131 -12.71 -5.72 -0.26
N GLY A 132 -12.22 -6.60 -1.13
CA GLY A 132 -11.11 -7.49 -0.82
C GLY A 132 -9.83 -6.72 -0.44
N CYS A 133 -9.50 -5.67 -1.20
CA CYS A 133 -8.35 -4.80 -0.90
C CYS A 133 -8.53 -4.06 0.44
N VAL A 134 -9.74 -3.58 0.76
CA VAL A 134 -10.05 -2.96 2.06
C VAL A 134 -9.84 -3.96 3.19
N ALA A 135 -10.37 -5.17 3.06
CA ALA A 135 -10.22 -6.22 4.07
C ALA A 135 -8.75 -6.61 4.29
N LEU A 136 -7.99 -6.80 3.22
CA LEU A 136 -6.55 -7.10 3.30
C LEU A 136 -5.76 -5.95 3.93
N SER A 137 -6.08 -4.69 3.61
CA SER A 137 -5.46 -3.52 4.25
C SER A 137 -5.79 -3.44 5.73
N ALA A 138 -7.01 -3.78 6.14
CA ALA A 138 -7.41 -3.83 7.55
C ALA A 138 -6.64 -4.93 8.31
N ILE A 139 -6.52 -6.12 7.72
CA ILE A 139 -5.74 -7.23 8.29
C ILE A 139 -4.26 -6.84 8.42
N ALA A 140 -3.67 -6.22 7.38
CA ALA A 140 -2.29 -5.77 7.40
C ALA A 140 -2.07 -4.70 8.49
N THR A 141 -2.99 -3.74 8.61
CA THR A 141 -2.96 -2.70 9.65
C THR A 141 -3.05 -3.32 11.06
N ALA A 142 -3.98 -4.25 11.27
CA ALA A 142 -4.14 -4.96 12.54
C ALA A 142 -2.87 -5.78 12.89
N ALA A 143 -2.32 -6.52 11.93
CA ALA A 143 -1.09 -7.29 12.14
C ALA A 143 0.10 -6.39 12.49
N SER A 144 0.25 -5.26 11.79
CA SER A 144 1.33 -4.30 12.07
C SER A 144 1.12 -3.57 13.40
N SER A 145 -0.13 -3.33 13.82
CA SER A 145 -0.42 -2.71 15.11
C SER A 145 -0.01 -3.58 16.31
N MET A 146 0.05 -4.91 16.12
CA MET A 146 0.56 -5.81 17.15
C MET A 146 2.05 -5.56 17.45
N LEU A 147 2.80 -4.99 16.50
CA LEU A 147 4.19 -4.58 16.72
C LEU A 147 4.31 -3.39 17.66
N LEU A 148 3.27 -2.54 17.76
CA LEU A 148 3.23 -1.42 18.71
C LEU A 148 3.24 -1.89 20.16
N ALA A 149 2.63 -3.05 20.43
CA ALA A 149 2.60 -3.65 21.77
C ALA A 149 3.93 -4.29 22.16
N ARG A 150 4.79 -4.63 21.19
CA ARG A 150 6.13 -5.14 21.42
C ARG A 150 7.07 -3.94 21.54
N ARG A 151 7.57 -3.67 22.75
CA ARG A 151 8.67 -2.71 22.93
C ARG A 151 9.87 -3.22 22.13
N VAL A 152 10.07 -2.67 20.93
CA VAL A 152 11.31 -2.89 20.17
C VAL A 152 12.41 -2.19 20.98
N PRO A 153 13.43 -2.90 21.50
CA PRO A 153 14.54 -2.25 22.19
C PRO A 153 15.19 -1.27 21.19
N ALA A 154 15.27 0.00 21.57
CA ALA A 154 16.10 0.94 20.84
C ALA A 154 17.58 0.53 21.11
N TYR A 155 18.25 0.05 20.07
CA TYR A 155 19.71 -0.15 20.07
C TYR A 155 20.40 1.12 19.61
#